data_001370ba37fe007f7135e04b031fc90d
#
_entry.id   001370ba37fe007f7135e04b031fc90d
#
_cell.length_a   1.000
_cell.length_b   1.000
_cell.length_c   1.000
_cell.angle_alpha   90.00
_cell.angle_beta   90.00
_cell.angle_gamma   90.00
#
_symmetry.space_group_name_H-M   'P 1'
#
loop_
_entity.id
_entity.type
_entity.pdbx_description
1 polymer ?
#
loop_
_entity_poly.entity_id
_entity_poly.type
_entity_poly.pdbx_seq_one_letter_code
_entity_poly.pdbx_strand_id
1 'polypeptide(L)'
;FRNSTASYTVSLLDPQVIRDLRLAEHGLAVVERPYANFLPLSSREGDCLKVGGGLAATQVEVARFSRADAEALPGYYAMLDRVADVLRGLVRRTPPDVANPERRDLASMLEAWRTLRAFRALSLAERRDVVDLFTKSAGEILDRRFDCAPIKAAFGFDAVVGNFASPYAPG
;
A
#
# COMPACT_ATOMS: atom_id res chain seq x y z
N PHE A 1 -15.02 -9.22 -26.27
CA PHE A 1 -14.41 -8.38 -25.26
C PHE A 1 -12.98 -8.86 -25.01
N ARG A 2 -12.06 -7.92 -24.73
CA ARG A 2 -10.69 -8.23 -24.36
C ARG A 2 -10.50 -7.77 -22.91
N ASN A 3 -10.15 -8.69 -22.01
CA ASN A 3 -9.93 -8.42 -20.59
C ASN A 3 -8.46 -8.64 -20.25
N SER A 4 -7.94 -7.84 -19.32
CA SER A 4 -6.63 -8.07 -18.76
C SER A 4 -6.66 -9.30 -17.86
N THR A 5 -5.69 -10.20 -18.03
CA THR A 5 -5.49 -11.35 -17.14
C THR A 5 -4.59 -11.00 -15.95
N ALA A 6 -3.96 -9.82 -15.95
CA ALA A 6 -3.08 -9.35 -14.88
C ALA A 6 -3.84 -8.72 -13.70
N SER A 7 -5.14 -8.43 -13.85
CA SER A 7 -5.97 -7.87 -12.78
C SER A 7 -6.49 -8.98 -11.87
N TYR A 8 -5.69 -9.37 -10.89
CA TYR A 8 -5.98 -10.48 -9.97
C TYR A 8 -6.47 -10.04 -8.58
N THR A 9 -6.47 -8.74 -8.32
CA THR A 9 -6.97 -8.17 -7.06
C THR A 9 -7.96 -7.03 -7.30
N VAL A 10 -8.90 -6.85 -6.38
CA VAL A 10 -9.96 -5.82 -6.43
C VAL A 10 -9.79 -4.84 -5.27
N SER A 11 -8.55 -4.58 -4.86
CA SER A 11 -8.25 -3.76 -3.68
C SER A 11 -8.51 -2.26 -3.85
N LEU A 12 -8.45 -1.76 -5.09
CA LEU A 12 -8.57 -0.32 -5.39
C LEU A 12 -9.90 0.07 -6.05
N LEU A 13 -10.82 -0.86 -6.25
CA LEU A 13 -12.13 -0.55 -6.81
C LEU A 13 -12.94 0.28 -5.79
N ASP A 14 -13.21 1.53 -6.15
CA ASP A 14 -13.94 2.45 -5.28
C ASP A 14 -15.35 1.94 -4.99
N PRO A 15 -15.76 1.84 -3.71
CA PRO A 15 -17.12 1.47 -3.35
C PRO A 15 -18.20 2.37 -3.98
N GLN A 16 -17.88 3.63 -4.31
CA GLN A 16 -18.79 4.51 -5.02
C GLN A 16 -19.05 3.99 -6.44
N VAL A 17 -18.02 3.57 -7.16
CA VAL A 17 -18.16 2.99 -8.52
C VAL A 17 -19.02 1.72 -8.47
N ILE A 18 -18.83 0.87 -7.45
CA ILE A 18 -19.65 -0.33 -7.26
C ILE A 18 -21.14 0.04 -7.12
N ARG A 19 -21.44 1.06 -6.32
CA ARG A 19 -22.83 1.53 -6.11
C ARG A 19 -23.42 2.20 -7.34
N ASP A 20 -22.70 3.16 -7.93
CA ASP A 20 -23.19 3.99 -9.04
C ASP A 20 -23.46 3.16 -10.29
N LEU A 21 -22.62 2.15 -10.54
CA LEU A 21 -22.80 1.21 -11.64
C LEU A 21 -23.59 -0.04 -11.25
N ARG A 22 -24.07 -0.15 -10.01
CA ARG A 22 -24.83 -1.28 -9.49
C ARG A 22 -24.20 -2.64 -9.80
N LEU A 23 -22.86 -2.73 -9.66
CA LEU A 23 -22.08 -3.88 -10.13
C LEU A 23 -22.53 -5.20 -9.48
N ALA A 24 -23.01 -5.17 -8.24
CA ALA A 24 -23.55 -6.36 -7.58
C ALA A 24 -24.79 -6.93 -8.31
N GLU A 25 -25.65 -6.07 -8.85
CA GLU A 25 -26.82 -6.49 -9.65
C GLU A 25 -26.42 -7.11 -11.00
N HIS A 26 -25.21 -6.74 -11.50
CA HIS A 26 -24.61 -7.29 -12.70
C HIS A 26 -23.70 -8.50 -12.45
N GLY A 27 -23.73 -9.06 -11.24
CA GLY A 27 -23.03 -10.29 -10.91
C GLY A 27 -21.60 -10.10 -10.37
N LEU A 28 -21.18 -8.89 -9.98
CA LEU A 28 -19.92 -8.70 -9.29
C LEU A 28 -19.97 -9.41 -7.93
N ALA A 29 -19.12 -10.43 -7.75
CA ALA A 29 -18.87 -11.07 -6.49
C ALA A 29 -17.36 -10.95 -6.16
N VAL A 30 -17.04 -10.31 -5.05
CA VAL A 30 -15.67 -10.20 -4.55
C VAL A 30 -15.46 -11.29 -3.51
N VAL A 31 -14.50 -12.17 -3.75
CA VAL A 31 -14.15 -13.28 -2.85
C VAL A 31 -12.87 -12.90 -2.10
N GLU A 32 -12.94 -12.89 -0.77
CA GLU A 32 -11.75 -12.72 0.05
C GLU A 32 -10.85 -13.95 -0.01
N ARG A 33 -9.58 -13.72 -0.24
CA ARG A 33 -8.57 -14.78 -0.19
C ARG A 33 -8.06 -14.89 1.26
N PRO A 34 -7.81 -16.11 1.75
CA PRO A 34 -7.29 -16.31 3.10
C PRO A 34 -5.87 -15.74 3.28
N TYR A 35 -5.11 -15.66 2.18
CA TYR A 35 -3.77 -15.08 2.15
C TYR A 35 -3.65 -14.08 1.00
N ALA A 36 -2.99 -12.96 1.26
CA ALA A 36 -2.64 -11.96 0.24
C ALA A 36 -1.49 -12.49 -0.62
N ASN A 37 -0.42 -12.97 0.03
CA ASN A 37 0.77 -13.48 -0.62
C ASN A 37 1.11 -14.89 -0.12
N PHE A 38 1.54 -15.73 -1.06
CA PHE A 38 2.11 -17.05 -0.80
C PHE A 38 3.49 -17.11 -1.48
N LEU A 39 4.53 -17.25 -0.66
CA LEU A 39 5.91 -17.27 -1.10
C LEU A 39 6.52 -18.65 -0.85
N PRO A 40 6.68 -19.52 -1.86
CA PRO A 40 7.43 -20.75 -1.72
C PRO A 40 8.92 -20.42 -1.58
N LEU A 41 9.59 -21.00 -0.58
CA LEU A 41 11.00 -20.72 -0.29
C LEU A 41 11.93 -21.83 -0.81
N SER A 42 11.40 -23.05 -0.90
CA SER A 42 12.13 -24.19 -1.47
C SER A 42 11.16 -25.20 -2.10
N SER A 43 11.71 -26.28 -2.66
CA SER A 43 10.91 -27.40 -3.18
C SER A 43 10.35 -28.32 -2.10
N ARG A 44 10.66 -28.07 -0.82
CA ARG A 44 10.13 -28.86 0.29
C ARG A 44 8.71 -28.45 0.60
N GLU A 45 7.83 -29.42 0.79
CA GLU A 45 6.46 -29.18 1.22
C GLU A 45 6.44 -28.46 2.58
N GLY A 46 5.65 -27.40 2.68
CA GLY A 46 5.52 -26.57 3.89
C GLY A 46 6.60 -25.50 4.08
N ASP A 47 7.64 -25.46 3.24
CA ASP A 47 8.65 -24.41 3.26
C ASP A 47 8.18 -23.20 2.48
N CYS A 48 7.31 -22.42 3.09
CA CYS A 48 6.70 -21.22 2.50
C CYS A 48 6.43 -20.18 3.56
N LEU A 49 6.35 -18.91 3.12
CA LEU A 49 5.79 -17.80 3.91
C LEU A 49 4.41 -17.44 3.38
N LYS A 50 3.43 -17.37 4.27
CA LYS A 50 2.08 -16.91 3.97
C LYS A 50 1.87 -15.55 4.62
N VAL A 51 1.44 -14.55 3.84
CA VAL A 51 1.12 -13.21 4.34
C VAL A 51 -0.37 -12.97 4.11
N GLY A 52 -1.09 -12.57 5.15
CA GLY A 52 -2.55 -12.35 5.08
C GLY A 52 -3.28 -12.99 6.25
N GLY A 53 -4.63 -12.95 6.18
CA GLY A 53 -5.46 -13.41 7.30
C GLY A 53 -5.42 -12.48 8.52
N GLY A 54 -4.97 -11.23 8.31
CA GLY A 54 -4.80 -10.22 9.35
C GLY A 54 -3.40 -10.18 9.95
N LEU A 55 -3.17 -9.14 10.76
CA LEU A 55 -1.86 -8.88 11.37
C LEU A 55 -1.39 -10.05 12.26
N ALA A 56 -2.26 -10.55 13.12
CA ALA A 56 -1.91 -11.63 14.05
C ALA A 56 -1.49 -12.92 13.33
N ALA A 57 -2.22 -13.30 12.28
CA ALA A 57 -1.87 -14.48 11.48
C ALA A 57 -0.54 -14.30 10.75
N THR A 58 -0.30 -13.11 10.18
CA THR A 58 0.98 -12.77 9.55
C THR A 58 2.12 -12.78 10.56
N GLN A 59 1.93 -12.27 11.78
CA GLN A 59 2.95 -12.31 12.82
C GLN A 59 3.35 -13.75 13.21
N VAL A 60 2.39 -14.65 13.31
CA VAL A 60 2.65 -16.07 13.59
C VAL A 60 3.49 -16.70 12.48
N GLU A 61 3.16 -16.44 11.24
CA GLU A 61 3.93 -16.95 10.09
C GLU A 61 5.35 -16.37 10.05
N VAL A 62 5.50 -15.06 10.25
CA VAL A 62 6.81 -14.40 10.23
C VAL A 62 7.68 -14.85 11.43
N ALA A 63 7.09 -15.08 12.59
CA ALA A 63 7.81 -15.54 13.78
C ALA A 63 8.50 -16.90 13.56
N ARG A 64 8.09 -17.70 12.58
CA ARG A 64 8.78 -18.94 12.19
C ARG A 64 10.17 -18.68 11.63
N PHE A 65 10.41 -17.47 11.08
CA PHE A 65 11.67 -17.08 10.46
C PHE A 65 12.44 -16.07 11.31
N SER A 66 11.73 -15.09 11.87
CA SER A 66 12.32 -14.03 12.69
C SER A 66 11.29 -13.52 13.70
N ARG A 67 11.57 -13.72 14.98
CA ARG A 67 10.73 -13.20 16.07
C ARG A 67 10.80 -11.67 16.14
N ALA A 68 11.97 -11.09 15.93
CA ALA A 68 12.18 -9.65 15.93
C ALA A 68 11.36 -8.97 14.81
N ASP A 69 11.34 -9.57 13.61
CA ASP A 69 10.56 -9.05 12.50
C ASP A 69 9.04 -9.18 12.73
N ALA A 70 8.60 -10.27 13.36
CA ALA A 70 7.21 -10.43 13.76
C ALA A 70 6.78 -9.35 14.77
N GLU A 71 7.66 -8.99 15.71
CA GLU A 71 7.43 -7.91 16.66
C GLU A 71 7.45 -6.51 16.00
N ALA A 72 8.18 -6.33 14.90
CA ALA A 72 8.25 -5.08 14.14
C ALA A 72 7.03 -4.83 13.23
N LEU A 73 6.32 -5.90 12.83
CA LEU A 73 5.18 -5.82 11.89
C LEU A 73 4.08 -4.83 12.29
N PRO A 74 3.59 -4.78 13.54
CA PRO A 74 2.53 -3.84 13.91
C PRO A 74 2.93 -2.38 13.66
N GLY A 75 4.16 -2.02 13.97
CA GLY A 75 4.69 -0.68 13.72
C GLY A 75 4.80 -0.36 12.23
N TYR A 76 5.19 -1.34 11.43
CA TYR A 76 5.26 -1.20 9.98
C TYR A 76 3.88 -0.99 9.36
N TYR A 77 2.90 -1.83 9.68
CA TYR A 77 1.54 -1.68 9.17
C TYR A 77 0.89 -0.37 9.63
N ALA A 78 1.05 -0.01 10.91
CA ALA A 78 0.53 1.26 11.42
C ALA A 78 1.14 2.48 10.70
N MET A 79 2.40 2.42 10.30
CA MET A 79 3.05 3.46 9.48
C MET A 79 2.42 3.52 8.09
N LEU A 80 2.27 2.37 7.41
CA LEU A 80 1.65 2.31 6.08
C LEU A 80 0.19 2.79 6.09
N ASP A 81 -0.59 2.41 7.09
CA ASP A 81 -1.99 2.83 7.23
C ASP A 81 -2.11 4.35 7.36
N ARG A 82 -1.26 4.97 8.20
CA ARG A 82 -1.24 6.44 8.34
C ARG A 82 -0.90 7.15 7.04
N VAL A 83 0.08 6.66 6.30
CA VAL A 83 0.44 7.23 4.99
C VAL A 83 -0.69 7.01 3.98
N ALA A 84 -1.27 5.80 3.95
CA ALA A 84 -2.39 5.48 3.08
C ALA A 84 -3.61 6.37 3.35
N ASP A 85 -3.90 6.70 4.60
CA ASP A 85 -5.01 7.61 4.95
C ASP A 85 -4.81 9.02 4.39
N VAL A 86 -3.58 9.53 4.42
CA VAL A 86 -3.25 10.81 3.78
C VAL A 86 -3.45 10.73 2.27
N LEU A 87 -2.94 9.65 1.63
CA LEU A 87 -3.02 9.46 0.19
C LEU A 87 -4.45 9.25 -0.30
N ARG A 88 -5.27 8.48 0.41
CA ARG A 88 -6.70 8.30 0.08
C ARG A 88 -7.45 9.63 -0.03
N GLY A 89 -7.09 10.59 0.80
CA GLY A 89 -7.63 11.95 0.72
C GLY A 89 -7.24 12.70 -0.56
N LEU A 90 -6.13 12.33 -1.20
CA LEU A 90 -5.62 12.96 -2.40
C LEU A 90 -6.12 12.30 -3.70
N VAL A 91 -6.22 10.96 -3.70
CA VAL A 91 -6.55 10.17 -4.90
C VAL A 91 -7.89 10.55 -5.54
N ARG A 92 -8.86 10.99 -4.72
CA ARG A 92 -10.20 11.39 -5.19
C ARG A 92 -10.32 12.86 -5.58
N ARG A 93 -9.23 13.61 -5.58
CA ARG A 93 -9.25 15.05 -5.84
C ARG A 93 -8.51 15.37 -7.12
N THR A 94 -9.05 16.33 -7.87
CA THR A 94 -8.32 16.91 -8.98
C THR A 94 -7.17 17.73 -8.41
N PRO A 95 -5.92 17.50 -8.85
CA PRO A 95 -4.79 18.31 -8.42
C PRO A 95 -5.04 19.79 -8.76
N PRO A 96 -4.66 20.72 -7.88
CA PRO A 96 -4.76 22.15 -8.19
C PRO A 96 -3.89 22.47 -9.41
N ASP A 97 -4.44 23.26 -10.35
CA ASP A 97 -3.66 23.76 -11.50
C ASP A 97 -2.70 24.86 -11.01
N VAL A 98 -1.48 24.44 -10.67
CA VAL A 98 -0.44 25.37 -10.19
C VAL A 98 0.24 26.12 -11.33
N ALA A 99 0.10 25.64 -12.58
CA ALA A 99 0.70 26.23 -13.76
C ALA A 99 -0.08 27.44 -14.30
N ASN A 100 -1.39 27.47 -14.06
CA ASN A 100 -2.29 28.54 -14.54
C ASN A 100 -2.89 29.34 -13.38
N PRO A 101 -2.23 30.38 -12.89
CA PRO A 101 -2.72 31.17 -11.76
C PRO A 101 -4.11 31.79 -11.98
N GLU A 102 -4.46 32.05 -13.22
CA GLU A 102 -5.75 32.63 -13.63
C GLU A 102 -6.95 31.68 -13.47
N ARG A 103 -6.68 30.35 -13.40
CA ARG A 103 -7.70 29.30 -13.18
C ARG A 103 -7.87 28.90 -11.73
N ARG A 104 -7.24 29.61 -10.82
CA ARG A 104 -7.35 29.33 -9.36
C ARG A 104 -8.72 29.82 -8.88
N ASP A 105 -9.65 28.88 -8.75
CA ASP A 105 -10.92 29.15 -8.08
C ASP A 105 -10.79 28.97 -6.55
N LEU A 106 -11.74 29.55 -5.83
CA LEU A 106 -11.77 29.45 -4.37
C LEU A 106 -11.93 27.99 -3.88
N ALA A 107 -12.57 27.14 -4.67
CA ALA A 107 -12.76 25.73 -4.32
C ALA A 107 -11.43 24.97 -4.34
N SER A 108 -10.65 25.14 -5.41
CA SER A 108 -9.31 24.54 -5.53
C SER A 108 -8.37 25.02 -4.42
N MET A 109 -8.43 26.29 -4.05
CA MET A 109 -7.64 26.84 -2.94
C MET A 109 -8.06 26.24 -1.59
N LEU A 110 -9.36 26.09 -1.35
CA LEU A 110 -9.90 25.49 -0.13
C LEU A 110 -9.50 24.01 -0.02
N GLU A 111 -9.52 23.28 -1.13
CA GLU A 111 -9.08 21.88 -1.17
C GLU A 111 -7.59 21.73 -0.94
N ALA A 112 -6.78 22.57 -1.57
CA ALA A 112 -5.34 22.62 -1.31
C ALA A 112 -5.04 22.92 0.17
N TRP A 113 -5.77 23.86 0.75
CA TRP A 113 -5.65 24.19 2.19
C TRP A 113 -6.06 23.01 3.09
N ARG A 114 -7.16 22.31 2.79
CA ARG A 114 -7.59 21.12 3.55
C ARG A 114 -6.52 20.02 3.49
N THR A 115 -5.94 19.78 2.33
CA THR A 115 -4.85 18.82 2.14
C THR A 115 -3.62 19.20 2.95
N LEU A 116 -3.20 20.46 2.86
CA LEU A 116 -2.08 20.99 3.64
C LEU A 116 -2.34 20.89 5.15
N ARG A 117 -3.57 21.17 5.58
CA ARG A 117 -3.96 21.04 6.98
C ARG A 117 -3.88 19.59 7.46
N ALA A 118 -4.35 18.62 6.67
CA ALA A 118 -4.24 17.19 7.00
C ALA A 118 -2.77 16.78 7.14
N PHE A 119 -1.91 17.20 6.22
CA PHE A 119 -0.48 16.95 6.30
C PHE A 119 0.17 17.63 7.51
N ARG A 120 -0.24 18.86 7.84
CA ARG A 120 0.25 19.60 9.02
C ARG A 120 -0.23 19.01 10.35
N ALA A 121 -1.32 18.27 10.35
CA ALA A 121 -1.82 17.57 11.55
C ALA A 121 -0.97 16.32 11.89
N LEU A 122 -0.18 15.83 10.95
CA LEU A 122 0.76 14.74 11.19
C LEU A 122 1.88 15.18 12.14
N SER A 123 2.31 14.28 13.01
CA SER A 123 3.53 14.45 13.80
C SER A 123 4.76 14.56 12.89
N LEU A 124 5.87 15.03 13.44
CA LEU A 124 7.13 15.11 12.68
C LEU A 124 7.59 13.73 12.17
N ALA A 125 7.41 12.68 12.97
CA ALA A 125 7.75 11.32 12.60
C ALA A 125 6.89 10.83 11.41
N GLU A 126 5.59 11.06 11.45
CA GLU A 126 4.68 10.68 10.37
C GLU A 126 4.93 11.45 9.07
N ARG A 127 5.26 12.74 9.15
CA ARG A 127 5.69 13.51 7.97
C ARG A 127 6.97 12.94 7.36
N ARG A 128 7.91 12.53 8.21
CA ARG A 128 9.13 11.87 7.76
C ARG A 128 8.82 10.54 7.08
N ASP A 129 7.93 9.72 7.64
CA ASP A 129 7.50 8.45 7.03
C ASP A 129 6.89 8.68 5.64
N VAL A 130 6.04 9.72 5.48
CA VAL A 130 5.49 10.09 4.16
C VAL A 130 6.63 10.46 3.19
N VAL A 131 7.54 11.33 3.59
CA VAL A 131 8.67 11.76 2.73
C VAL A 131 9.55 10.56 2.39
N ASP A 132 9.86 9.71 3.37
CA ASP A 132 10.70 8.54 3.19
C ASP A 132 10.09 7.57 2.15
N LEU A 133 8.78 7.32 2.19
CA LEU A 133 8.07 6.47 1.22
C LEU A 133 8.07 7.02 -0.21
N PHE A 134 8.17 8.34 -0.39
CA PHE A 134 8.23 8.97 -1.71
C PHE A 134 9.65 9.19 -2.24
N THR A 135 10.66 9.13 -1.39
CA THR A 135 12.03 9.50 -1.77
C THR A 135 13.04 8.38 -1.65
N LYS A 136 12.71 7.34 -0.86
CA LYS A 136 13.59 6.18 -0.67
C LYS A 136 13.09 4.99 -1.47
N SER A 137 14.00 4.08 -1.78
CA SER A 137 13.64 2.82 -2.39
C SER A 137 12.87 1.91 -1.42
N ALA A 138 12.00 1.05 -1.94
CA ALA A 138 11.31 0.04 -1.15
C ALA A 138 12.30 -0.87 -0.39
N GLY A 139 13.39 -1.27 -1.05
CA GLY A 139 14.46 -2.07 -0.44
C GLY A 139 15.07 -1.38 0.77
N GLU A 140 15.39 -0.09 0.65
CA GLU A 140 15.97 0.69 1.74
C GLU A 140 15.03 0.81 2.96
N ILE A 141 13.73 0.98 2.71
CA ILE A 141 12.72 1.04 3.77
C ILE A 141 12.58 -0.32 4.46
N LEU A 142 12.56 -1.40 3.69
CA LEU A 142 12.43 -2.77 4.20
C LEU A 142 13.68 -3.21 4.97
N ASP A 143 14.88 -2.89 4.48
CA ASP A 143 16.15 -3.22 5.14
C ASP A 143 16.32 -2.52 6.51
N ARG A 144 15.70 -1.38 6.69
CA ARG A 144 15.71 -0.68 7.99
C ARG A 144 14.75 -1.27 9.00
N ARG A 145 13.78 -2.08 8.55
CA ARG A 145 12.69 -2.58 9.38
C ARG A 145 12.75 -4.06 9.65
N PHE A 146 13.31 -4.82 8.72
CA PHE A 146 13.30 -6.28 8.73
C PHE A 146 14.68 -6.84 8.41
N ASP A 147 15.02 -7.93 9.08
CA ASP A 147 16.26 -8.68 8.82
C ASP A 147 15.99 -9.90 7.91
N CYS A 148 14.81 -10.50 8.04
CA CYS A 148 14.43 -11.74 7.36
C CYS A 148 14.21 -11.54 5.86
N ALA A 149 14.99 -12.23 5.03
CA ALA A 149 14.89 -12.15 3.57
C ALA A 149 13.50 -12.53 3.02
N PRO A 150 12.81 -13.60 3.47
CA PRO A 150 11.48 -13.93 3.01
C PRO A 150 10.45 -12.81 3.17
N ILE A 151 10.42 -12.10 4.30
CA ILE A 151 9.46 -11.01 4.49
C ILE A 151 9.80 -9.81 3.62
N LYS A 152 11.08 -9.48 3.48
CA LYS A 152 11.54 -8.43 2.57
C LYS A 152 11.18 -8.74 1.12
N ALA A 153 11.31 -10.00 0.71
CA ALA A 153 10.92 -10.42 -0.64
C ALA A 153 9.41 -10.31 -0.87
N ALA A 154 8.57 -10.72 0.10
CA ALA A 154 7.13 -10.63 0.01
C ALA A 154 6.66 -9.17 -0.13
N PHE A 155 7.12 -8.28 0.74
CA PHE A 155 6.72 -6.86 0.70
C PHE A 155 7.41 -6.08 -0.43
N GLY A 156 8.64 -6.45 -0.79
CA GLY A 156 9.34 -5.88 -1.93
C GLY A 156 8.69 -6.21 -3.26
N PHE A 157 8.10 -7.40 -3.39
CA PHE A 157 7.32 -7.78 -4.56
C PHE A 157 6.11 -6.85 -4.73
N ASP A 158 5.33 -6.63 -3.66
CA ASP A 158 4.16 -5.74 -3.71
C ASP A 158 4.54 -4.30 -4.07
N ALA A 159 5.72 -3.85 -3.62
CA ALA A 159 6.21 -2.50 -3.89
C ALA A 159 6.64 -2.26 -5.34
N VAL A 160 7.02 -3.32 -6.09
CA VAL A 160 7.50 -3.19 -7.48
C VAL A 160 6.49 -3.64 -8.52
N VAL A 161 5.34 -4.16 -8.11
CA VAL A 161 4.29 -4.59 -9.04
C VAL A 161 3.84 -3.43 -9.92
N GLY A 162 3.94 -3.61 -11.23
CA GLY A 162 3.60 -2.59 -12.22
C GLY A 162 4.73 -1.61 -12.56
N ASN A 163 5.88 -1.70 -11.88
CA ASN A 163 7.06 -0.90 -12.18
C ASN A 163 8.23 -1.81 -12.59
N PHE A 164 8.79 -1.60 -13.78
CA PHE A 164 9.96 -2.33 -14.27
C PHE A 164 11.25 -1.72 -13.70
N ALA A 165 11.40 -1.83 -12.39
CA ALA A 165 12.53 -1.29 -11.66
C ALA A 165 13.03 -2.24 -10.57
N SER A 166 14.26 -2.05 -10.13
CA SER A 166 14.78 -2.73 -8.94
C SER A 166 14.04 -2.26 -7.68
N PRO A 167 13.81 -3.13 -6.67
CA PRO A 167 13.33 -2.69 -5.36
C PRO A 167 14.21 -1.62 -4.68
N TYR A 168 15.46 -1.48 -5.13
CA TYR A 168 16.42 -0.48 -4.67
C TYR A 168 16.50 0.75 -5.58
N ALA A 169 15.69 0.84 -6.64
CA ALA A 169 15.58 2.06 -7.40
C ALA A 169 14.93 3.17 -6.54
N PRO A 170 15.35 4.44 -6.68
CA PRO A 170 14.68 5.55 -5.99
C PRO A 170 13.19 5.60 -6.30
N GLY A 171 12.36 5.92 -5.30
CA GLY A 171 10.90 6.04 -5.43
C GLY A 171 10.47 7.25 -6.24
#